data_048467398b5ac03e428dbeb2e996e59e
#
_entry.id   048467398b5ac03e428dbeb2e996e59e
#
_cell.length_a   1.000
_cell.length_b   1.000
_cell.length_c   1.000
_cell.angle_alpha   90.00
_cell.angle_beta   90.00
_cell.angle_gamma   90.00
#
_symmetry.space_group_name_H-M   'P 1'
#
loop_
_entity.id
_entity.type
_entity.pdbx_description
1 polymer ?
#
loop_
_entity_poly.entity_id
_entity_poly.type
_entity_poly.pdbx_seq_one_letter_code
_entity_poly.pdbx_strand_id
1 'polypeptide(L)'
;MASAQNIIKCAVLSTSRKISYSITQKSQNGPWIVLSNSFGADTTLYQPVAQRLASLGYRVLSYDHPGHGQSSPVKDVDNVEMEELINDIDELLRVLHIDSIRAWVGVSLGAASGVYLACRHPKLIQNLAYCACPPASFGALDIMPLDYFDKMRAQAEADGTTANVIRQMHYGWASKEWLDEHPDQDERLKLASSTLSLDGLRAMMTLQKNKRFDMRPLVPQLLESCEKIMFVKGDHDAHLNPLVDMMRDLVVKTAQEKGIRGDFKLVTVPDSGHVMYLENESYFVDAIKEFIS
;
A
#
# COMPACT_ATOMS: atom_id res chain seq x y z
N MET A 1 28.28 13.61 -0.65
CA MET A 1 27.05 13.88 0.11
C MET A 1 26.70 12.60 0.85
N ALA A 2 26.56 12.63 2.19
CA ALA A 2 26.22 11.43 2.94
C ALA A 2 24.86 10.91 2.49
N SER A 3 24.80 9.64 2.05
CA SER A 3 23.55 8.95 1.78
C SER A 3 22.76 8.88 3.09
N ALA A 4 21.48 9.29 3.06
CA ALA A 4 20.61 9.08 4.20
C ALA A 4 20.56 7.57 4.47
N GLN A 5 21.13 7.13 5.57
CA GLN A 5 21.04 5.73 5.99
C GLN A 5 19.58 5.46 6.36
N ASN A 6 18.96 4.54 5.64
CA ASN A 6 17.64 4.03 5.98
C ASN A 6 17.83 3.01 7.13
N ILE A 7 17.49 3.41 8.34
CA ILE A 7 17.57 2.52 9.52
C ILE A 7 16.16 1.97 9.75
N ILE A 8 15.99 0.66 9.59
CA ILE A 8 14.78 -0.02 10.00
C ILE A 8 14.69 -0.02 11.52
N LYS A 9 13.57 0.41 12.06
CA LYS A 9 13.26 0.47 13.49
C LYS A 9 12.02 -0.36 13.77
N CYS A 10 11.82 -0.74 15.03
CA CYS A 10 10.60 -1.40 15.48
C CYS A 10 9.96 -0.58 16.60
N ALA A 11 8.66 -0.31 16.48
CA ALA A 11 7.83 0.14 17.58
C ALA A 11 7.14 -1.08 18.23
N VAL A 12 7.03 -1.07 19.56
CA VAL A 12 6.26 -2.07 20.29
C VAL A 12 4.89 -1.45 20.59
N LEU A 13 3.85 -2.09 20.11
CA LEU A 13 2.47 -1.65 20.28
C LEU A 13 1.93 -2.06 21.66
N SER A 14 0.84 -1.45 22.10
CA SER A 14 0.13 -1.78 23.35
C SER A 14 -0.31 -3.25 23.42
N THR A 15 -0.51 -3.86 22.26
CA THR A 15 -0.80 -5.30 22.10
C THR A 15 0.42 -6.20 22.30
N SER A 16 1.61 -5.65 22.57
CA SER A 16 2.92 -6.30 22.59
C SER A 16 3.40 -6.80 21.22
N ARG A 17 2.67 -6.52 20.14
CA ARG A 17 3.12 -6.77 18.76
C ARG A 17 4.15 -5.72 18.37
N LYS A 18 4.98 -6.05 17.39
CA LYS A 18 5.95 -5.11 16.82
C LYS A 18 5.50 -4.69 15.45
N ILE A 19 5.72 -3.43 15.13
CA ILE A 19 5.62 -2.89 13.78
C ILE A 19 6.98 -2.33 13.36
N SER A 20 7.53 -2.85 12.26
CA SER A 20 8.76 -2.33 11.70
C SER A 20 8.48 -1.15 10.78
N TYR A 21 9.35 -0.17 10.81
CA TYR A 21 9.22 1.06 10.04
C TYR A 21 10.59 1.68 9.75
N SER A 22 10.62 2.56 8.77
CA SER A 22 11.75 3.42 8.48
C SER A 22 11.34 4.87 8.34
N ILE A 23 12.23 5.79 8.72
CA ILE A 23 12.06 7.22 8.49
C ILE A 23 13.22 7.72 7.64
N THR A 24 12.88 8.20 6.43
CA THR A 24 13.86 8.82 5.53
C THR A 24 13.61 10.33 5.52
N GLN A 25 14.62 11.12 5.90
CA GLN A 25 14.49 12.57 5.98
C GLN A 25 15.85 13.27 5.86
N LYS A 26 15.86 14.48 5.28
CA LYS A 26 17.01 15.41 5.31
C LYS A 26 16.81 16.55 6.30
N SER A 27 15.56 16.84 6.67
CA SER A 27 15.17 17.87 7.64
C SER A 27 14.21 17.30 8.66
N GLN A 28 14.31 17.73 9.90
CA GLN A 28 13.38 17.30 10.96
C GLN A 28 12.06 18.07 10.95
N ASN A 29 11.97 19.15 10.18
CA ASN A 29 10.79 20.06 10.17
C ASN A 29 9.95 19.95 8.89
N GLY A 30 10.26 19.01 7.99
CA GLY A 30 9.48 18.79 6.77
C GLY A 30 8.11 18.17 7.07
N PRO A 31 7.10 18.38 6.20
CA PRO A 31 5.82 17.69 6.33
C PRO A 31 5.98 16.19 6.10
N TRP A 32 5.07 15.40 6.71
CA TRP A 32 5.12 13.95 6.59
C TRP A 32 4.49 13.45 5.29
N ILE A 33 5.15 12.49 4.67
CA ILE A 33 4.59 11.58 3.66
C ILE A 33 4.65 10.17 4.24
N VAL A 34 3.58 9.41 4.07
CA VAL A 34 3.55 7.98 4.40
C VAL A 34 3.54 7.18 3.11
N LEU A 35 4.48 6.23 2.97
CA LEU A 35 4.52 5.23 1.92
C LEU A 35 4.04 3.90 2.48
N SER A 36 2.92 3.41 1.95
CA SER A 36 2.30 2.16 2.40
C SER A 36 2.29 1.14 1.27
N ASN A 37 2.99 0.02 1.49
CA ASN A 37 3.23 -0.99 0.47
C ASN A 37 1.98 -1.81 0.12
N SER A 38 2.08 -2.49 -1.02
CA SER A 38 1.22 -3.62 -1.34
C SER A 38 1.50 -4.79 -0.40
N PHE A 39 0.54 -5.71 -0.32
CA PHE A 39 0.77 -7.01 0.26
C PHE A 39 1.97 -7.71 -0.41
N GLY A 40 2.78 -8.41 0.38
CA GLY A 40 3.87 -9.25 -0.11
C GLY A 40 5.22 -8.57 -0.27
N ALA A 41 5.36 -7.28 0.08
CA ALA A 41 6.64 -6.57 0.04
C ALA A 41 6.87 -5.75 1.31
N ASP A 42 8.13 -5.66 1.75
CA ASP A 42 8.54 -4.84 2.88
C ASP A 42 8.97 -3.41 2.46
N THR A 43 9.29 -2.59 3.45
CA THR A 43 9.66 -1.17 3.27
C THR A 43 10.90 -0.95 2.41
N THR A 44 11.75 -1.95 2.21
CA THR A 44 12.99 -1.81 1.42
C THR A 44 12.70 -1.52 -0.06
N LEU A 45 11.56 -2.01 -0.55
CA LEU A 45 11.16 -1.77 -1.94
C LEU A 45 10.89 -0.29 -2.24
N TYR A 46 10.37 0.46 -1.26
CA TYR A 46 10.11 1.90 -1.38
C TYR A 46 11.33 2.79 -1.12
N GLN A 47 12.46 2.24 -0.76
CA GLN A 47 13.63 3.04 -0.34
C GLN A 47 14.05 4.12 -1.37
N PRO A 48 14.15 3.85 -2.68
CA PRO A 48 14.51 4.88 -3.64
C PRO A 48 13.49 6.01 -3.72
N VAL A 49 12.19 5.68 -3.75
CA VAL A 49 11.09 6.66 -3.70
C VAL A 49 11.19 7.53 -2.45
N ALA A 50 11.40 6.91 -1.27
CA ALA A 50 11.54 7.61 -0.01
C ALA A 50 12.73 8.58 -0.01
N GLN A 51 13.88 8.17 -0.59
CA GLN A 51 15.07 9.02 -0.72
C GLN A 51 14.81 10.23 -1.62
N ARG A 52 14.13 10.03 -2.74
CA ARG A 52 13.77 11.13 -3.67
C ARG A 52 12.83 12.12 -3.00
N LEU A 53 11.75 11.66 -2.34
CA LEU A 53 10.82 12.53 -1.63
C LEU A 53 11.50 13.26 -0.46
N ALA A 54 12.37 12.57 0.29
CA ALA A 54 13.17 13.21 1.34
C ALA A 54 14.13 14.27 0.79
N SER A 55 14.63 14.10 -0.43
CA SER A 55 15.48 15.11 -1.09
C SER A 55 14.73 16.40 -1.42
N LEU A 56 13.40 16.34 -1.50
CA LEU A 56 12.51 17.48 -1.71
C LEU A 56 12.09 18.16 -0.38
N GLY A 57 12.62 17.69 0.77
CA GLY A 57 12.37 18.29 2.07
C GLY A 57 11.29 17.63 2.89
N TYR A 58 10.71 16.52 2.44
CA TYR A 58 9.69 15.76 3.18
C TYR A 58 10.33 14.83 4.22
N ARG A 59 9.59 14.53 5.29
CA ARG A 59 9.84 13.39 6.15
C ARG A 59 9.02 12.21 5.63
N VAL A 60 9.66 11.10 5.34
CA VAL A 60 9.00 9.95 4.73
C VAL A 60 8.99 8.78 5.71
N LEU A 61 7.81 8.39 6.13
CA LEU A 61 7.56 7.18 6.91
C LEU A 61 7.19 6.04 5.94
N SER A 62 7.88 4.91 6.05
CA SER A 62 7.45 3.64 5.47
C SER A 62 7.34 2.61 6.58
N TYR A 63 6.36 1.73 6.55
CA TYR A 63 6.14 0.71 7.56
C TYR A 63 5.78 -0.63 6.92
N ASP A 64 6.06 -1.72 7.63
CA ASP A 64 5.73 -3.07 7.18
C ASP A 64 4.38 -3.51 7.74
N HIS A 65 3.52 -4.00 6.87
CA HIS A 65 2.25 -4.62 7.27
C HIS A 65 2.47 -5.82 8.20
N PRO A 66 1.47 -6.26 8.98
CA PRO A 66 1.59 -7.45 9.82
C PRO A 66 2.12 -8.66 9.04
N GLY A 67 3.14 -9.32 9.63
CA GLY A 67 3.77 -10.49 9.03
C GLY A 67 4.75 -10.23 7.88
N HIS A 68 5.05 -8.94 7.59
CA HIS A 68 6.05 -8.51 6.61
C HIS A 68 7.25 -7.90 7.34
N GLY A 69 8.41 -7.93 6.71
CA GLY A 69 9.65 -7.38 7.29
C GLY A 69 9.91 -7.94 8.69
N GLN A 70 10.02 -7.05 9.66
CA GLN A 70 10.17 -7.40 11.07
C GLN A 70 8.88 -7.15 11.88
N SER A 71 7.76 -6.88 11.22
CA SER A 71 6.45 -6.72 11.86
C SER A 71 5.89 -8.05 12.31
N SER A 72 5.36 -8.08 13.54
CA SER A 72 4.66 -9.25 14.07
C SER A 72 3.41 -9.56 13.21
N PRO A 73 3.08 -10.83 12.97
CA PRO A 73 1.81 -11.18 12.31
C PRO A 73 0.61 -10.79 13.19
N VAL A 74 -0.58 -10.77 12.62
CA VAL A 74 -1.83 -10.66 13.38
C VAL A 74 -1.99 -11.87 14.31
N LYS A 75 -2.77 -11.72 15.37
CA LYS A 75 -2.98 -12.82 16.35
C LYS A 75 -3.87 -13.92 15.79
N ASP A 76 -4.94 -13.55 15.09
CA ASP A 76 -5.89 -14.48 14.50
C ASP A 76 -5.86 -14.35 12.97
N VAL A 77 -5.01 -15.16 12.35
CA VAL A 77 -4.78 -15.13 10.88
C VAL A 77 -5.99 -15.64 10.08
N ASP A 78 -6.92 -16.31 10.73
CA ASP A 78 -8.11 -16.88 10.09
C ASP A 78 -9.33 -15.94 10.17
N ASN A 79 -9.27 -14.84 10.96
CA ASN A 79 -10.34 -13.86 11.12
C ASN A 79 -9.83 -12.41 11.02
N VAL A 80 -9.00 -12.13 10.04
CA VAL A 80 -8.40 -10.79 9.86
C VAL A 80 -9.41 -9.81 9.27
N GLU A 81 -9.47 -8.63 9.87
CA GLU A 81 -10.23 -7.49 9.36
C GLU A 81 -9.30 -6.28 9.14
N MET A 82 -9.70 -5.37 8.23
CA MET A 82 -8.95 -4.12 7.99
C MET A 82 -8.75 -3.31 9.27
N GLU A 83 -9.73 -3.35 10.18
CA GLU A 83 -9.66 -2.65 11.47
C GLU A 83 -8.42 -3.02 12.30
N GLU A 84 -7.98 -4.28 12.27
CA GLU A 84 -6.79 -4.71 13.00
C GLU A 84 -5.51 -4.06 12.42
N LEU A 85 -5.41 -4.01 11.09
CA LEU A 85 -4.28 -3.36 10.41
C LEU A 85 -4.27 -1.85 10.71
N ILE A 86 -5.44 -1.22 10.69
CA ILE A 86 -5.56 0.22 10.93
C ILE A 86 -5.27 0.57 12.39
N ASN A 87 -5.61 -0.29 13.34
CA ASN A 87 -5.26 -0.09 14.75
C ASN A 87 -3.73 -0.05 14.94
N ASP A 88 -2.99 -0.94 14.28
CA ASP A 88 -1.53 -0.96 14.32
C ASP A 88 -0.92 0.33 13.75
N ILE A 89 -1.42 0.77 12.60
CA ILE A 89 -0.96 2.00 11.94
C ILE A 89 -1.26 3.23 12.80
N ASP A 90 -2.45 3.31 13.35
CA ASP A 90 -2.91 4.40 14.20
C ASP A 90 -2.02 4.51 15.45
N GLU A 91 -1.73 3.37 16.08
CA GLU A 91 -0.83 3.34 17.22
C GLU A 91 0.61 3.71 16.84
N LEU A 92 1.11 3.27 15.67
CA LEU A 92 2.43 3.68 15.18
C LEU A 92 2.51 5.20 15.00
N LEU A 93 1.52 5.81 14.36
CA LEU A 93 1.47 7.26 14.15
C LEU A 93 1.45 8.01 15.48
N ARG A 94 0.70 7.52 16.46
CA ARG A 94 0.64 8.08 17.81
C ARG A 94 2.00 7.99 18.54
N VAL A 95 2.67 6.84 18.45
CA VAL A 95 4.01 6.62 19.05
C VAL A 95 5.06 7.53 18.40
N LEU A 96 4.93 7.80 17.10
CA LEU A 96 5.83 8.68 16.37
C LEU A 96 5.44 10.17 16.44
N HIS A 97 4.35 10.51 17.15
CA HIS A 97 3.81 11.87 17.24
C HIS A 97 3.53 12.48 15.86
N ILE A 98 2.90 11.70 14.97
CA ILE A 98 2.48 12.13 13.64
C ILE A 98 0.98 12.40 13.68
N ASP A 99 0.62 13.67 13.75
CA ASP A 99 -0.76 14.17 13.85
C ASP A 99 -1.27 14.83 12.56
N SER A 100 -0.42 14.93 11.55
CA SER A 100 -0.76 15.44 10.21
C SER A 100 0.12 14.82 9.14
N ILE A 101 -0.49 14.37 8.06
CA ILE A 101 0.17 13.71 6.91
C ILE A 101 -0.13 14.52 5.65
N ARG A 102 0.91 15.11 5.05
CA ARG A 102 0.79 15.87 3.81
C ARG A 102 0.30 15.00 2.66
N ALA A 103 0.83 13.76 2.57
CA ALA A 103 0.33 12.79 1.61
C ALA A 103 0.47 11.36 2.14
N TRP A 104 -0.55 10.56 1.90
CA TRP A 104 -0.50 9.11 1.98
C TRP A 104 -0.38 8.55 0.56
N VAL A 105 0.69 7.83 0.29
CA VAL A 105 0.93 7.16 -0.99
C VAL A 105 0.85 5.67 -0.74
N GLY A 106 -0.29 5.09 -1.08
CA GLY A 106 -0.56 3.67 -0.84
C GLY A 106 -0.73 2.90 -2.14
N VAL A 107 -0.10 1.73 -2.24
CA VAL A 107 -0.30 0.79 -3.34
C VAL A 107 -1.07 -0.42 -2.84
N SER A 108 -2.13 -0.83 -3.55
CA SER A 108 -2.93 -2.02 -3.23
C SER A 108 -3.43 -1.98 -1.77
N LEU A 109 -3.03 -2.91 -0.91
CA LEU A 109 -3.35 -2.93 0.52
C LEU A 109 -3.01 -1.60 1.22
N GLY A 110 -1.90 -0.98 0.82
CA GLY A 110 -1.50 0.32 1.35
C GLY A 110 -2.45 1.45 0.97
N ALA A 111 -3.07 1.41 -0.20
CA ALA A 111 -4.10 2.37 -0.61
C ALA A 111 -5.39 2.16 0.20
N ALA A 112 -5.80 0.91 0.38
CA ALA A 112 -6.94 0.58 1.24
C ALA A 112 -6.72 1.07 2.68
N SER A 113 -5.51 0.82 3.24
CA SER A 113 -5.15 1.32 4.57
C SER A 113 -5.30 2.83 4.68
N GLY A 114 -4.90 3.58 3.64
CA GLY A 114 -5.07 5.03 3.58
C GLY A 114 -6.54 5.47 3.60
N VAL A 115 -7.41 4.78 2.88
CA VAL A 115 -8.87 5.06 2.87
C VAL A 115 -9.47 4.84 4.25
N TYR A 116 -9.23 3.69 4.87
CA TYR A 116 -9.76 3.39 6.21
C TYR A 116 -9.24 4.36 7.26
N LEU A 117 -7.94 4.69 7.23
CA LEU A 117 -7.33 5.63 8.17
C LEU A 117 -7.87 7.06 7.98
N ALA A 118 -8.01 7.53 6.73
CA ALA A 118 -8.58 8.84 6.43
C ALA A 118 -10.03 8.97 6.92
N CYS A 119 -10.83 7.92 6.74
CA CYS A 119 -12.19 7.88 7.25
C CYS A 119 -12.25 7.86 8.79
N ARG A 120 -11.34 7.10 9.43
CA ARG A 120 -11.26 7.06 10.91
C ARG A 120 -10.86 8.40 11.52
N HIS A 121 -9.91 9.10 10.89
CA HIS A 121 -9.36 10.37 11.34
C HIS A 121 -9.49 11.45 10.25
N PRO A 122 -10.65 12.09 10.10
CA PRO A 122 -10.84 13.14 9.12
C PRO A 122 -9.78 14.24 9.26
N LYS A 123 -9.20 14.67 8.14
CA LYS A 123 -8.12 15.68 8.04
C LYS A 123 -6.72 15.24 8.50
N LEU A 124 -6.53 14.02 9.00
CA LEU A 124 -5.20 13.49 9.27
C LEU A 124 -4.37 13.41 7.98
N ILE A 125 -4.98 12.91 6.90
CA ILE A 125 -4.39 12.77 5.57
C ILE A 125 -4.91 13.89 4.69
N GLN A 126 -4.04 14.82 4.29
CA GLN A 126 -4.45 15.93 3.41
C GLN A 126 -4.65 15.45 1.98
N ASN A 127 -3.71 14.68 1.44
CA ASN A 127 -3.74 14.19 0.06
C ASN A 127 -3.59 12.68 0.04
N LEU A 128 -4.48 11.97 -0.66
CA LEU A 128 -4.43 10.52 -0.80
C LEU A 128 -4.08 10.12 -2.23
N ALA A 129 -2.92 9.49 -2.43
CA ALA A 129 -2.59 8.79 -3.67
C ALA A 129 -3.02 7.31 -3.55
N TYR A 130 -4.07 6.97 -4.24
CA TYR A 130 -4.70 5.66 -4.30
C TYR A 130 -4.17 4.90 -5.51
N CYS A 131 -3.21 3.99 -5.30
CA CYS A 131 -2.49 3.36 -6.39
C CYS A 131 -2.85 1.87 -6.51
N ALA A 132 -3.20 1.42 -7.70
CA ALA A 132 -3.40 0.02 -8.09
C ALA A 132 -4.16 -0.82 -7.05
N CYS A 133 -5.30 -0.30 -6.58
CA CYS A 133 -6.09 -0.96 -5.54
C CYS A 133 -7.53 -1.20 -6.03
N PRO A 134 -8.12 -2.39 -5.80
CA PRO A 134 -9.54 -2.61 -5.99
C PRO A 134 -10.36 -1.88 -4.92
N PRO A 135 -11.63 -1.51 -5.19
CA PRO A 135 -12.48 -0.81 -4.23
C PRO A 135 -12.92 -1.67 -3.03
N ALA A 136 -12.69 -2.98 -3.10
CA ALA A 136 -12.98 -3.94 -2.05
C ALA A 136 -12.15 -5.20 -2.24
N SER A 137 -12.21 -6.13 -1.28
CA SER A 137 -11.61 -7.46 -1.42
C SER A 137 -12.21 -8.22 -2.62
N PHE A 138 -11.47 -9.18 -3.12
CA PHE A 138 -11.97 -10.06 -4.18
C PHE A 138 -13.21 -10.84 -3.75
N GLY A 139 -13.34 -11.18 -2.45
CA GLY A 139 -14.53 -11.80 -1.89
C GLY A 139 -15.76 -10.91 -1.86
N ALA A 140 -15.58 -9.60 -1.64
CA ALA A 140 -16.67 -8.62 -1.67
C ALA A 140 -17.08 -8.22 -3.10
N LEU A 141 -16.13 -8.31 -4.06
CA LEU A 141 -16.39 -8.02 -5.48
C LEU A 141 -16.96 -9.23 -6.24
N ASP A 142 -16.77 -10.44 -5.72
CA ASP A 142 -17.21 -11.70 -6.33
C ASP A 142 -16.70 -11.88 -7.78
N ILE A 143 -15.44 -11.49 -8.03
CA ILE A 143 -14.85 -11.46 -9.38
C ILE A 143 -13.90 -12.62 -9.66
N MET A 144 -13.61 -13.46 -8.66
CA MET A 144 -12.77 -14.64 -8.82
C MET A 144 -13.13 -15.74 -7.81
N PRO A 145 -12.85 -17.02 -8.13
CA PRO A 145 -13.06 -18.11 -7.19
C PRO A 145 -12.23 -17.95 -5.91
N LEU A 146 -12.87 -17.97 -4.74
CA LEU A 146 -12.19 -17.77 -3.46
C LEU A 146 -11.26 -18.94 -3.09
N ASP A 147 -11.46 -20.12 -3.67
CA ASP A 147 -10.56 -21.27 -3.51
C ASP A 147 -9.16 -21.03 -4.10
N TYR A 148 -9.01 -20.00 -4.96
CA TYR A 148 -7.69 -19.56 -5.42
C TYR A 148 -6.78 -19.18 -4.25
N PHE A 149 -7.30 -18.40 -3.31
CA PHE A 149 -6.54 -18.00 -2.12
C PHE A 149 -6.25 -19.19 -1.18
N ASP A 150 -7.20 -20.14 -1.08
CA ASP A 150 -7.00 -21.36 -0.30
C ASP A 150 -5.92 -22.26 -0.91
N LYS A 151 -5.86 -22.36 -2.25
CA LYS A 151 -4.81 -23.10 -2.96
C LYS A 151 -3.44 -22.47 -2.77
N MET A 152 -3.33 -21.14 -2.85
CA MET A 152 -2.07 -20.43 -2.59
C MET A 152 -1.58 -20.65 -1.16
N ARG A 153 -2.50 -20.55 -0.19
CA ARG A 153 -2.20 -20.84 1.22
C ARG A 153 -1.71 -22.27 1.41
N ALA A 154 -2.45 -23.25 0.90
CA ALA A 154 -2.09 -24.67 1.01
C ALA A 154 -0.74 -24.98 0.35
N GLN A 155 -0.43 -24.35 -0.78
CA GLN A 155 0.88 -24.48 -1.44
C GLN A 155 2.01 -23.96 -0.54
N ALA A 156 1.86 -22.76 0.03
CA ALA A 156 2.89 -22.17 0.91
C ALA A 156 3.08 -23.01 2.20
N GLU A 157 1.99 -23.53 2.76
CA GLU A 157 2.04 -24.42 3.93
C GLU A 157 2.74 -25.75 3.61
N ALA A 158 2.47 -26.34 2.44
CA ALA A 158 3.13 -27.56 2.00
C ALA A 158 4.63 -27.35 1.71
N ASP A 159 4.99 -26.19 1.15
CA ASP A 159 6.38 -25.82 0.87
C ASP A 159 7.15 -25.41 2.14
N GLY A 160 6.45 -25.10 3.24
CA GLY A 160 7.04 -24.51 4.44
C GLY A 160 7.60 -23.10 4.23
N THR A 161 7.25 -22.43 3.13
CA THR A 161 7.73 -21.10 2.73
C THR A 161 6.75 -20.39 1.82
N THR A 162 6.77 -19.06 1.83
CA THR A 162 5.96 -18.22 0.94
C THR A 162 6.58 -18.05 -0.46
N ALA A 163 7.84 -18.42 -0.64
CA ALA A 163 8.66 -18.03 -1.79
C ALA A 163 8.04 -18.36 -3.16
N ASN A 164 7.52 -19.59 -3.34
CA ASN A 164 6.95 -20.01 -4.63
C ASN A 164 5.65 -19.26 -4.94
N VAL A 165 4.80 -19.08 -3.93
CA VAL A 165 3.53 -18.36 -4.07
C VAL A 165 3.79 -16.89 -4.41
N ILE A 166 4.69 -16.25 -3.68
CA ILE A 166 5.06 -14.85 -3.92
C ILE A 166 5.71 -14.69 -5.30
N ARG A 167 6.54 -15.64 -5.74
CA ARG A 167 7.13 -15.57 -7.08
C ARG A 167 6.10 -15.60 -8.20
N GLN A 168 5.04 -16.37 -8.05
CA GLN A 168 3.92 -16.34 -9.01
C GLN A 168 3.20 -14.99 -8.99
N MET A 169 3.05 -14.38 -7.82
CA MET A 169 2.47 -13.03 -7.70
C MET A 169 3.34 -11.97 -8.39
N HIS A 170 4.68 -12.05 -8.27
CA HIS A 170 5.59 -11.15 -8.96
C HIS A 170 5.37 -11.13 -10.48
N TYR A 171 5.14 -12.29 -11.09
CA TYR A 171 4.82 -12.38 -12.51
C TYR A 171 3.47 -11.74 -12.89
N GLY A 172 2.55 -11.67 -11.93
CA GLY A 172 1.30 -10.92 -12.09
C GLY A 172 1.46 -9.41 -11.85
N TRP A 173 2.51 -9.00 -11.09
CA TRP A 173 2.74 -7.59 -10.77
C TRP A 173 3.54 -6.84 -11.84
N ALA A 174 4.62 -7.45 -12.36
CA ALA A 174 5.57 -6.79 -13.26
C ALA A 174 5.87 -7.58 -14.53
N SER A 175 5.08 -8.57 -14.90
CA SER A 175 5.31 -9.58 -15.92
C SER A 175 6.65 -10.33 -15.81
N LYS A 176 6.67 -11.55 -16.34
CA LYS A 176 7.92 -12.35 -16.33
C LYS A 176 8.97 -11.75 -17.26
N GLU A 177 8.54 -11.29 -18.42
CA GLU A 177 9.39 -10.70 -19.45
C GLU A 177 10.11 -9.46 -18.91
N TRP A 178 9.37 -8.54 -18.25
CA TRP A 178 9.98 -7.36 -17.66
C TRP A 178 10.99 -7.69 -16.57
N LEU A 179 10.69 -8.68 -15.71
CA LEU A 179 11.60 -9.11 -14.64
C LEU A 179 12.87 -9.78 -15.21
N ASP A 180 12.76 -10.52 -16.30
CA ASP A 180 13.92 -11.13 -16.98
C ASP A 180 14.82 -10.05 -17.63
N GLU A 181 14.25 -8.96 -18.12
CA GLU A 181 14.97 -7.83 -18.71
C GLU A 181 15.57 -6.88 -17.65
N HIS A 182 15.07 -6.92 -16.40
CA HIS A 182 15.50 -6.05 -15.31
C HIS A 182 15.96 -6.85 -14.07
N PRO A 183 17.05 -7.63 -14.16
CA PRO A 183 17.45 -8.55 -13.09
C PRO A 183 17.73 -7.87 -11.75
N ASP A 184 18.23 -6.63 -11.75
CA ASP A 184 18.46 -5.85 -10.51
C ASP A 184 17.15 -5.51 -9.80
N GLN A 185 16.09 -5.20 -10.55
CA GLN A 185 14.77 -4.91 -10.00
C GLN A 185 14.06 -6.20 -9.55
N ASP A 186 14.25 -7.28 -10.30
CA ASP A 186 13.76 -8.62 -9.91
C ASP A 186 14.37 -9.05 -8.57
N GLU A 187 15.67 -8.86 -8.39
CA GLU A 187 16.37 -9.19 -7.15
C GLU A 187 15.85 -8.30 -5.98
N ARG A 188 15.64 -7.00 -6.20
CA ARG A 188 15.05 -6.11 -5.21
C ARG A 188 13.65 -6.57 -4.79
N LEU A 189 12.81 -6.94 -5.74
CA LEU A 189 11.46 -7.43 -5.49
C LEU A 189 11.48 -8.75 -4.70
N LYS A 190 12.34 -9.69 -5.07
CA LYS A 190 12.56 -10.95 -4.34
C LYS A 190 13.00 -10.70 -2.91
N LEU A 191 13.99 -9.81 -2.71
CA LEU A 191 14.52 -9.50 -1.40
C LEU A 191 13.45 -8.87 -0.50
N ALA A 192 12.72 -7.88 -0.99
CA ALA A 192 11.65 -7.23 -0.25
C ALA A 192 10.49 -8.17 0.11
N SER A 193 10.28 -9.21 -0.69
CA SER A 193 9.23 -10.20 -0.44
C SER A 193 9.69 -11.41 0.39
N SER A 194 11.00 -11.62 0.51
CA SER A 194 11.56 -12.77 1.23
C SER A 194 11.26 -12.75 2.74
N THR A 195 10.87 -11.60 3.25
CA THR A 195 10.56 -11.38 4.68
C THR A 195 9.11 -11.69 5.03
N LEU A 196 8.24 -12.01 4.05
CA LEU A 196 6.85 -12.37 4.31
C LEU A 196 6.77 -13.72 5.03
N SER A 197 6.20 -13.72 6.24
CA SER A 197 5.99 -14.93 7.01
C SER A 197 4.78 -15.75 6.49
N LEU A 198 4.74 -17.05 6.81
CA LEU A 198 3.56 -17.89 6.50
C LEU A 198 2.28 -17.33 7.14
N ASP A 199 2.35 -16.87 8.38
CA ASP A 199 1.21 -16.24 9.05
C ASP A 199 0.81 -14.91 8.40
N GLY A 200 1.78 -14.13 7.90
CA GLY A 200 1.52 -12.93 7.11
C GLY A 200 0.78 -13.25 5.82
N LEU A 201 1.22 -14.27 5.09
CA LEU A 201 0.55 -14.74 3.89
C LEU A 201 -0.89 -15.22 4.20
N ARG A 202 -1.06 -16.06 5.23
CA ARG A 202 -2.37 -16.57 5.67
C ARG A 202 -3.34 -15.44 5.99
N ALA A 203 -2.90 -14.48 6.79
CA ALA A 203 -3.69 -13.31 7.16
C ALA A 203 -4.15 -12.52 5.93
N MET A 204 -3.25 -12.28 4.99
CA MET A 204 -3.58 -11.52 3.79
C MET A 204 -4.52 -12.29 2.85
N MET A 205 -4.35 -13.61 2.70
CA MET A 205 -5.29 -14.43 1.92
C MET A 205 -6.68 -14.44 2.56
N THR A 206 -6.75 -14.51 3.89
CA THR A 206 -8.00 -14.37 4.64
C THR A 206 -8.67 -13.03 4.39
N LEU A 207 -7.90 -11.94 4.45
CA LEU A 207 -8.40 -10.59 4.22
C LEU A 207 -8.97 -10.42 2.81
N GLN A 208 -8.32 -10.99 1.78
CA GLN A 208 -8.81 -10.95 0.39
C GLN A 208 -10.13 -11.71 0.17
N LYS A 209 -10.46 -12.65 1.05
CA LYS A 209 -11.75 -13.36 1.04
C LYS A 209 -12.83 -12.66 1.88
N ASN A 210 -12.44 -11.74 2.75
CA ASN A 210 -13.35 -11.11 3.72
C ASN A 210 -14.29 -10.12 3.02
N LYS A 211 -15.59 -10.45 2.98
CA LYS A 211 -16.63 -9.62 2.35
C LYS A 211 -16.87 -8.27 3.06
N ARG A 212 -16.39 -8.11 4.30
CA ARG A 212 -16.48 -6.83 5.02
C ARG A 212 -15.38 -5.86 4.61
N PHE A 213 -14.32 -6.34 3.94
CA PHE A 213 -13.32 -5.45 3.35
C PHE A 213 -13.90 -4.81 2.08
N ASP A 214 -14.62 -3.71 2.27
CA ASP A 214 -15.30 -2.96 1.19
C ASP A 214 -15.22 -1.45 1.49
N MET A 215 -14.52 -0.71 0.63
CA MET A 215 -14.35 0.73 0.76
C MET A 215 -15.45 1.55 0.07
N ARG A 216 -16.28 0.93 -0.73
CA ARG A 216 -17.35 1.64 -1.47
C ARG A 216 -18.31 2.40 -0.55
N PRO A 217 -18.77 1.84 0.58
CA PRO A 217 -19.60 2.58 1.54
C PRO A 217 -18.87 3.75 2.23
N LEU A 218 -17.53 3.74 2.23
CA LEU A 218 -16.71 4.78 2.88
C LEU A 218 -16.49 6.03 2.01
N VAL A 219 -16.80 5.97 0.72
CA VAL A 219 -16.54 7.05 -0.24
C VAL A 219 -17.15 8.41 0.20
N PRO A 220 -18.39 8.49 0.71
CA PRO A 220 -18.93 9.76 1.20
C PRO A 220 -18.09 10.41 2.31
N GLN A 221 -17.58 9.60 3.25
CA GLN A 221 -16.74 10.05 4.35
C GLN A 221 -15.31 10.37 3.89
N LEU A 222 -14.76 9.59 2.96
CA LEU A 222 -13.45 9.84 2.36
C LEU A 222 -13.38 11.22 1.70
N LEU A 223 -14.44 11.60 0.97
CA LEU A 223 -14.56 12.91 0.32
C LEU A 223 -14.57 14.09 1.30
N GLU A 224 -14.99 13.87 2.54
CA GLU A 224 -15.00 14.88 3.61
C GLU A 224 -13.67 14.89 4.39
N SER A 225 -12.85 13.84 4.22
CA SER A 225 -11.63 13.60 4.99
C SER A 225 -10.35 14.10 4.31
N CYS A 226 -10.28 14.07 2.98
CA CYS A 226 -9.09 14.42 2.20
C CYS A 226 -9.35 15.65 1.31
N GLU A 227 -8.33 16.51 1.15
CA GLU A 227 -8.41 17.69 0.26
C GLU A 227 -8.33 17.27 -1.21
N LYS A 228 -7.46 16.31 -1.52
CA LYS A 228 -7.25 15.80 -2.88
C LYS A 228 -7.13 14.27 -2.86
N ILE A 229 -7.64 13.63 -3.91
CA ILE A 229 -7.48 12.20 -4.13
C ILE A 229 -6.95 12.00 -5.56
N MET A 230 -5.79 11.34 -5.68
CA MET A 230 -5.22 10.94 -6.95
C MET A 230 -5.31 9.43 -7.11
N PHE A 231 -5.82 8.98 -8.24
CA PHE A 231 -5.83 7.57 -8.62
C PHE A 231 -4.65 7.30 -9.53
N VAL A 232 -3.88 6.25 -9.23
CA VAL A 232 -2.69 5.88 -10.01
C VAL A 232 -2.79 4.43 -10.44
N LYS A 233 -2.50 4.15 -11.70
CA LYS A 233 -2.45 2.81 -12.27
C LYS A 233 -1.27 2.68 -13.24
N GLY A 234 -0.72 1.47 -13.36
CA GLY A 234 0.23 1.14 -14.43
C GLY A 234 -0.55 0.79 -15.69
N ASP A 235 -0.06 1.15 -16.87
CA ASP A 235 -0.76 0.87 -18.14
C ASP A 235 -0.87 -0.64 -18.43
N HIS A 236 0.03 -1.45 -17.92
CA HIS A 236 0.06 -2.91 -18.10
C HIS A 236 -0.65 -3.70 -16.99
N ASP A 237 -1.16 -3.06 -15.92
CA ASP A 237 -1.93 -3.75 -14.86
C ASP A 237 -3.38 -4.04 -15.30
N ALA A 238 -3.52 -4.89 -16.32
CA ALA A 238 -4.80 -5.15 -16.96
C ALA A 238 -5.87 -5.70 -16.00
N HIS A 239 -5.47 -6.39 -14.94
CA HIS A 239 -6.41 -6.99 -13.98
C HIS A 239 -6.98 -5.98 -13.01
N LEU A 240 -6.19 -5.02 -12.53
CA LEU A 240 -6.63 -4.05 -11.52
C LEU A 240 -7.06 -2.71 -12.11
N ASN A 241 -6.62 -2.36 -13.32
CA ASN A 241 -7.00 -1.09 -13.95
C ASN A 241 -8.51 -0.84 -13.99
N PRO A 242 -9.38 -1.80 -14.39
CA PRO A 242 -10.82 -1.60 -14.35
C PRO A 242 -11.38 -1.37 -12.93
N LEU A 243 -10.71 -1.93 -11.91
CA LEU A 243 -11.13 -1.80 -10.51
C LEU A 243 -10.69 -0.46 -9.92
N VAL A 244 -9.54 0.06 -10.33
CA VAL A 244 -9.11 1.44 -10.01
C VAL A 244 -10.06 2.44 -10.64
N ASP A 245 -10.42 2.24 -11.91
CA ASP A 245 -11.38 3.09 -12.61
C ASP A 245 -12.75 3.04 -11.93
N MET A 246 -13.24 1.86 -11.50
CA MET A 246 -14.46 1.71 -10.73
C MET A 246 -14.46 2.55 -9.44
N MET A 247 -13.37 2.50 -8.68
CA MET A 247 -13.27 3.31 -7.45
C MET A 247 -13.24 4.80 -7.74
N ARG A 248 -12.48 5.22 -8.74
CA ARG A 248 -12.43 6.62 -9.18
C ARG A 248 -13.80 7.12 -9.63
N ASP A 249 -14.51 6.36 -10.45
CA ASP A 249 -15.81 6.76 -10.97
C ASP A 249 -16.86 6.85 -9.86
N LEU A 250 -16.79 5.95 -8.86
CA LEU A 250 -17.62 6.03 -7.67
C LEU A 250 -17.33 7.30 -6.86
N VAL A 251 -16.07 7.65 -6.67
CA VAL A 251 -15.65 8.89 -5.96
C VAL A 251 -16.15 10.12 -6.71
N VAL A 252 -15.93 10.19 -8.03
CA VAL A 252 -16.38 11.32 -8.87
C VAL A 252 -17.90 11.47 -8.83
N LYS A 253 -18.63 10.38 -9.02
CA LYS A 253 -20.10 10.36 -8.98
C LYS A 253 -20.62 10.83 -7.61
N THR A 254 -20.09 10.28 -6.52
CA THR A 254 -20.51 10.63 -5.17
C THR A 254 -20.22 12.11 -4.85
N ALA A 255 -19.07 12.63 -5.31
CA ALA A 255 -18.72 14.03 -5.16
C ALA A 255 -19.71 14.95 -5.89
N GLN A 256 -20.09 14.59 -7.12
CA GLN A 256 -21.10 15.33 -7.90
C GLN A 256 -22.47 15.35 -7.20
N GLU A 257 -22.93 14.18 -6.73
CA GLU A 257 -24.20 14.04 -6.00
C GLU A 257 -24.25 14.87 -4.71
N LYS A 258 -23.10 14.99 -4.03
CA LYS A 258 -22.96 15.79 -2.79
C LYS A 258 -22.62 17.26 -3.04
N GLY A 259 -22.36 17.67 -4.29
CA GLY A 259 -21.91 19.03 -4.61
C GLY A 259 -20.50 19.35 -4.10
N ILE A 260 -19.69 18.34 -3.83
CA ILE A 260 -18.29 18.49 -3.39
C ILE A 260 -17.42 18.76 -4.61
N ARG A 261 -16.68 19.88 -4.56
CA ARG A 261 -15.65 20.18 -5.55
C ARG A 261 -14.32 19.61 -5.05
N GLY A 262 -13.68 18.74 -5.81
CA GLY A 262 -12.41 18.13 -5.48
C GLY A 262 -11.56 17.87 -6.72
N ASP A 263 -10.27 17.70 -6.51
CA ASP A 263 -9.33 17.24 -7.54
C ASP A 263 -9.20 15.70 -7.45
N PHE A 264 -9.82 15.00 -8.41
CA PHE A 264 -9.86 13.53 -8.51
C PHE A 264 -9.05 13.07 -9.72
N LYS A 265 -7.76 13.43 -9.74
CA LYS A 265 -6.85 13.17 -10.87
C LYS A 265 -6.67 11.66 -11.07
N LEU A 266 -6.69 11.22 -12.33
CA LEU A 266 -6.23 9.89 -12.73
C LEU A 266 -4.88 10.02 -13.43
N VAL A 267 -3.91 9.22 -12.99
CA VAL A 267 -2.57 9.13 -13.57
C VAL A 267 -2.34 7.69 -14.02
N THR A 268 -1.94 7.52 -15.27
CA THR A 268 -1.46 6.23 -15.79
C THR A 268 0.05 6.30 -15.92
N VAL A 269 0.76 5.43 -15.20
CA VAL A 269 2.22 5.33 -15.28
C VAL A 269 2.56 4.45 -16.50
N PRO A 270 3.31 4.98 -17.47
CA PRO A 270 3.61 4.23 -18.68
C PRO A 270 4.61 3.11 -18.41
N ASP A 271 4.56 2.07 -19.24
CA ASP A 271 5.47 0.91 -19.24
C ASP A 271 5.56 0.25 -17.85
N SER A 272 4.42 0.13 -17.15
CA SER A 272 4.39 -0.43 -15.79
C SER A 272 3.13 -1.21 -15.48
N GLY A 273 3.28 -2.23 -14.64
CA GLY A 273 2.20 -3.02 -14.07
C GLY A 273 1.81 -2.53 -12.67
N HIS A 274 1.68 -3.48 -11.75
CA HIS A 274 1.21 -3.25 -10.38
C HIS A 274 2.23 -2.53 -9.49
N VAL A 275 3.52 -2.77 -9.70
CA VAL A 275 4.63 -2.19 -8.91
C VAL A 275 5.27 -1.01 -9.63
N MET A 276 4.45 -0.11 -10.13
CA MET A 276 4.83 1.05 -10.94
C MET A 276 5.93 1.93 -10.32
N TYR A 277 6.05 1.95 -9.01
CA TYR A 277 7.10 2.64 -8.26
C TYR A 277 8.46 1.93 -8.33
N LEU A 278 8.49 0.69 -8.84
CA LEU A 278 9.68 -0.08 -9.16
C LEU A 278 9.98 -0.03 -10.66
N GLU A 279 8.94 -0.17 -11.49
CA GLU A 279 9.03 -0.30 -12.94
C GLU A 279 9.32 1.04 -13.61
N ASN A 280 8.67 2.12 -13.18
CA ASN A 280 8.89 3.49 -13.65
C ASN A 280 8.93 4.49 -12.49
N GLU A 281 9.93 4.33 -11.61
CA GLU A 281 10.11 5.14 -10.41
C GLU A 281 10.10 6.64 -10.70
N SER A 282 10.78 7.07 -11.75
CA SER A 282 10.90 8.50 -12.08
C SER A 282 9.55 9.13 -12.36
N TYR A 283 8.76 8.51 -13.22
CA TYR A 283 7.43 9.02 -13.55
C TYR A 283 6.51 8.99 -12.32
N PHE A 284 6.56 7.89 -11.56
CA PHE A 284 5.77 7.76 -10.33
C PHE A 284 6.07 8.86 -9.32
N VAL A 285 7.35 9.13 -9.03
CA VAL A 285 7.74 10.18 -8.07
C VAL A 285 7.39 11.56 -8.59
N ASP A 286 7.55 11.84 -9.88
CA ASP A 286 7.19 13.14 -10.45
C ASP A 286 5.66 13.38 -10.38
N ALA A 287 4.85 12.35 -10.62
CA ALA A 287 3.40 12.42 -10.43
C ALA A 287 3.01 12.71 -8.96
N ILE A 288 3.64 12.02 -7.99
CA ILE A 288 3.43 12.30 -6.56
C ILE A 288 3.84 13.73 -6.22
N LYS A 289 5.01 14.18 -6.66
CA LYS A 289 5.50 15.56 -6.43
C LYS A 289 4.52 16.62 -6.95
N GLU A 290 4.03 16.46 -8.18
CA GLU A 290 3.04 17.37 -8.75
C GLU A 290 1.74 17.39 -7.92
N PHE A 291 1.30 16.22 -7.48
CA PHE A 291 0.07 16.06 -6.71
C PHE A 291 0.09 16.76 -5.35
N ILE A 292 1.24 16.76 -4.67
CA ILE A 292 1.41 17.29 -3.31
C ILE A 292 1.92 18.74 -3.26
N SER A 293 2.15 19.33 -4.41
CA SER A 293 2.64 20.71 -4.57
C SER A 293 1.61 21.77 -4.21
#